data_029d7fddc9653417e56d362d3237e121
#
_entry.id   029d7fddc9653417e56d362d3237e121
#
_cell.length_a   1.000
_cell.length_b   1.000
_cell.length_c   1.000
_cell.angle_alpha   90.00
_cell.angle_beta   90.00
_cell.angle_gamma   90.00
#
_symmetry.space_group_name_H-M   'P 1'
#
loop_
_entity.id
_entity.type
_entity.pdbx_description
1 polymer ?
#
loop_
_entity_poly.entity_id
_entity_poly.type
_entity_poly.pdbx_seq_one_letter_code
_entity_poly.pdbx_strand_id
1 'polypeptide(L)'
;MKINISLWRLYCLHILASVLASIFIISGQIFAQEGLTKIAENVYSYADLKKMSPQNSFGANAGIIIGNDGILVVDTLISAKEAKRFIRDIHAVSDKPIKYVVNTHYHLDHTFGNSEFQKLGAIIISHTIDKEILEKKGALTLKNAGQYGLTVKDMEATEIVYPTVTFNGTMEIDLGGQRVDLLYKGASHTEGSILVYLPDKKVLFTGDILFTNYHPYMADGDIKGWTSVLADLLKMDVVSIIPGHGPVSSKKDISDMKDYLSAFDMKASELCSKSSDMDYIFAELKKSLPYRAEGDGLIKANIQSKYLRTKNSGS
;
A
#
# COMPACT_ATOMS: atom_id res chain seq x y z
N MET A 1 0.44 34.16 66.84
CA MET A 1 0.11 34.14 65.45
C MET A 1 -0.10 32.64 65.07
N LYS A 2 -1.36 32.18 65.01
CA LYS A 2 -1.68 30.73 64.69
C LYS A 2 -1.83 30.60 63.19
N ILE A 3 -0.88 29.95 62.55
CA ILE A 3 -0.93 29.61 61.09
C ILE A 3 -1.93 28.49 60.91
N ASN A 4 -2.95 28.73 60.08
CA ASN A 4 -4.05 27.79 59.85
C ASN A 4 -3.60 26.68 58.89
N ILE A 5 -3.21 25.54 59.42
CA ILE A 5 -2.64 24.38 58.74
C ILE A 5 -3.66 23.71 57.79
N SER A 6 -4.96 24.04 57.91
CA SER A 6 -6.01 23.41 57.07
C SER A 6 -6.06 23.90 55.62
N LEU A 7 -5.68 25.15 55.37
CA LEU A 7 -5.68 25.72 54.00
C LEU A 7 -4.51 25.22 53.14
N TRP A 8 -3.37 24.92 53.76
CA TRP A 8 -2.21 24.37 53.04
C TRP A 8 -2.43 22.91 52.56
N ARG A 9 -3.18 22.13 53.32
CA ARG A 9 -3.52 20.74 52.89
C ARG A 9 -4.47 20.70 51.71
N LEU A 10 -5.41 21.61 51.59
CA LEU A 10 -6.32 21.72 50.44
C LEU A 10 -5.58 22.21 49.19
N TYR A 11 -4.63 23.13 49.29
CA TYR A 11 -3.84 23.59 48.13
C TYR A 11 -2.89 22.51 47.60
N CYS A 12 -2.24 21.72 48.46
CA CYS A 12 -1.39 20.62 48.04
C CYS A 12 -2.19 19.46 47.37
N LEU A 13 -3.41 19.18 47.82
CA LEU A 13 -4.27 18.17 47.20
C LEU A 13 -4.76 18.58 45.80
N HIS A 14 -5.04 19.86 45.57
CA HIS A 14 -5.43 20.36 44.24
C HIS A 14 -4.27 20.40 43.24
N ILE A 15 -3.06 20.70 43.69
CA ILE A 15 -1.86 20.64 42.81
C ILE A 15 -1.48 19.20 42.48
N LEU A 16 -1.60 18.25 43.44
CA LEU A 16 -1.35 16.83 43.15
C LEU A 16 -2.41 16.24 42.18
N ALA A 17 -3.67 16.63 42.29
CA ALA A 17 -4.73 16.19 41.41
C ALA A 17 -4.57 16.75 39.98
N SER A 18 -4.13 18.00 39.83
CA SER A 18 -3.87 18.60 38.52
C SER A 18 -2.61 18.05 37.86
N VAL A 19 -1.57 17.69 38.61
CA VAL A 19 -0.36 17.06 38.07
C VAL A 19 -0.63 15.59 37.68
N LEU A 20 -1.44 14.84 38.42
CA LEU A 20 -1.85 13.50 38.06
C LEU A 20 -2.78 13.48 36.85
N ALA A 21 -3.67 14.45 36.67
CA ALA A 21 -4.49 14.61 35.48
C ALA A 21 -3.66 14.97 34.24
N SER A 22 -2.56 15.72 34.40
CA SER A 22 -1.66 16.07 33.28
C SER A 22 -0.72 14.93 32.87
N ILE A 23 -0.43 13.98 33.76
CA ILE A 23 0.41 12.81 33.46
C ILE A 23 -0.40 11.70 32.76
N PHE A 24 -1.73 11.68 32.87
CA PHE A 24 -2.58 10.71 32.16
C PHE A 24 -2.83 11.04 30.67
N ILE A 25 -2.40 12.22 30.20
CA ILE A 25 -2.60 12.65 28.79
C ILE A 25 -1.38 12.34 27.90
N ILE A 26 -0.24 11.88 28.44
CA ILE A 26 1.00 11.69 27.66
C ILE A 26 1.41 10.21 27.49
N SER A 27 0.67 9.26 28.02
CA SER A 27 0.89 7.84 27.70
C SER A 27 -0.23 7.26 26.83
N GLY A 28 -0.62 7.98 25.79
CA GLY A 28 -1.23 7.37 24.62
C GLY A 28 -0.15 6.53 23.94
N GLN A 29 0.12 5.34 24.45
CA GLN A 29 0.67 4.29 23.59
C GLN A 29 -0.31 4.19 22.43
N ILE A 30 0.11 4.68 21.28
CA ILE A 30 -0.50 4.34 19.99
C ILE A 30 -0.20 2.84 19.87
N PHE A 31 -1.05 1.99 20.46
CA PHE A 31 -1.18 0.64 20.01
C PHE A 31 -1.57 0.79 18.54
N ALA A 32 -0.74 0.33 17.63
CA ALA A 32 -1.11 0.20 16.24
C ALA A 32 -2.44 -0.58 16.25
N GLN A 33 -3.53 0.11 15.93
CA GLN A 33 -4.85 -0.48 15.93
C GLN A 33 -4.85 -1.46 14.76
N GLU A 34 -4.96 -2.76 15.04
CA GLU A 34 -5.21 -3.72 13.97
C GLU A 34 -6.51 -3.30 13.30
N GLY A 35 -6.49 -3.10 11.96
CA GLY A 35 -7.66 -2.74 11.20
C GLY A 35 -7.60 -1.36 10.54
N LEU A 36 -8.76 -0.77 10.32
CA LEU A 36 -8.90 0.51 9.61
C LEU A 36 -8.47 1.70 10.47
N THR A 37 -7.52 2.47 9.97
CA THR A 37 -7.09 3.75 10.53
C THR A 37 -7.72 4.91 9.77
N LYS A 38 -8.34 5.85 10.47
CA LYS A 38 -8.94 7.03 9.86
C LYS A 38 -7.87 8.00 9.35
N ILE A 39 -7.92 8.31 8.06
CA ILE A 39 -6.99 9.24 7.38
C ILE A 39 -7.60 10.64 7.24
N ALA A 40 -8.88 10.68 6.87
CA ALA A 40 -9.68 11.88 6.77
C ALA A 40 -11.14 11.54 7.10
N GLU A 41 -12.03 12.51 7.06
CA GLU A 41 -13.45 12.24 7.21
C GLU A 41 -13.92 11.27 6.10
N ASN A 42 -14.50 10.13 6.51
CA ASN A 42 -14.98 9.08 5.61
C ASN A 42 -13.91 8.41 4.73
N VAL A 43 -12.63 8.55 5.07
CA VAL A 43 -11.51 7.90 4.38
C VAL A 43 -10.64 7.16 5.38
N TYR A 44 -10.39 5.89 5.12
CA TYR A 44 -9.63 5.02 6.01
C TYR A 44 -8.59 4.23 5.23
N SER A 45 -7.44 3.98 5.84
CA SER A 45 -6.40 3.08 5.34
C SER A 45 -6.40 1.80 6.16
N TYR A 46 -6.34 0.69 5.48
CA TYR A 46 -6.08 -0.62 6.04
C TYR A 46 -4.59 -0.89 5.88
N ALA A 47 -3.80 -0.24 6.71
CA ALA A 47 -2.36 -0.40 6.74
C ALA A 47 -2.00 -1.43 7.81
N ASP A 48 -1.45 -2.57 7.38
CA ASP A 48 -0.88 -3.52 8.32
C ASP A 48 0.57 -3.13 8.62
N LEU A 49 0.80 -2.51 9.77
CA LEU A 49 2.14 -2.15 10.24
C LEU A 49 2.96 -3.36 10.72
N LYS A 50 2.46 -4.59 10.53
CA LYS A 50 3.17 -5.81 10.86
C LYS A 50 4.36 -6.01 9.93
N LYS A 51 5.33 -6.74 10.45
CA LYS A 51 6.47 -7.19 9.65
C LYS A 51 5.97 -7.90 8.39
N MET A 52 6.56 -7.58 7.25
CA MET A 52 6.26 -8.18 5.96
C MET A 52 6.28 -9.71 6.02
N SER A 53 5.16 -10.33 5.66
CA SER A 53 5.05 -11.79 5.50
C SER A 53 4.00 -12.13 4.43
N PRO A 54 4.11 -13.30 3.79
CA PRO A 54 3.08 -13.73 2.82
C PRO A 54 1.66 -13.72 3.41
N GLN A 55 1.52 -14.15 4.67
CA GLN A 55 0.22 -14.30 5.35
C GLN A 55 -0.47 -12.97 5.69
N ASN A 56 0.27 -11.86 5.70
CA ASN A 56 -0.29 -10.52 5.88
C ASN A 56 -0.23 -9.68 4.59
N SER A 57 -0.41 -10.32 3.44
CA SER A 57 -0.36 -9.65 2.12
C SER A 57 0.99 -8.96 1.86
N PHE A 58 2.09 -9.48 2.37
CA PHE A 58 3.42 -8.85 2.33
C PHE A 58 3.45 -7.43 2.90
N GLY A 59 2.49 -7.08 3.76
CA GLY A 59 2.32 -5.72 4.28
C GLY A 59 1.67 -4.76 3.29
N ALA A 60 0.94 -5.28 2.29
CA ALA A 60 0.18 -4.45 1.36
C ALA A 60 -0.93 -3.68 2.09
N ASN A 61 -1.06 -2.42 1.72
CA ASN A 61 -2.12 -1.54 2.20
C ASN A 61 -3.35 -1.64 1.30
N ALA A 62 -4.50 -1.44 1.93
CA ALA A 62 -5.78 -1.25 1.28
C ALA A 62 -6.49 -0.04 1.88
N GLY A 63 -7.65 0.36 1.35
CA GLY A 63 -8.38 1.46 1.94
C GLY A 63 -9.86 1.47 1.60
N ILE A 64 -10.60 2.35 2.27
CA ILE A 64 -12.00 2.59 1.96
C ILE A 64 -12.32 4.09 1.91
N ILE A 65 -13.26 4.40 1.06
CA ILE A 65 -13.84 5.72 0.87
C ILE A 65 -15.36 5.56 1.01
N ILE A 66 -15.95 6.30 1.95
CA ILE A 66 -17.38 6.21 2.26
C ILE A 66 -18.07 7.46 1.71
N GLY A 67 -18.99 7.28 0.77
CA GLY A 67 -19.89 8.32 0.31
C GLY A 67 -21.31 8.13 0.82
N ASN A 68 -22.26 8.98 0.39
CA ASN A 68 -23.65 8.81 0.77
C ASN A 68 -24.26 7.55 0.18
N ASP A 69 -23.86 7.16 -1.02
CA ASP A 69 -24.43 6.07 -1.79
C ASP A 69 -23.81 4.70 -1.50
N GLY A 70 -22.67 4.64 -0.80
CA GLY A 70 -21.99 3.40 -0.51
C GLY A 70 -20.49 3.57 -0.31
N ILE A 71 -19.77 2.46 -0.35
CA ILE A 71 -18.33 2.36 -0.09
C ILE A 71 -17.61 1.99 -1.38
N LEU A 72 -16.48 2.66 -1.63
CA LEU A 72 -15.45 2.25 -2.57
C LEU A 72 -14.27 1.69 -1.77
N VAL A 73 -13.82 0.50 -2.14
CA VAL A 73 -12.65 -0.18 -1.58
C VAL A 73 -11.48 -0.01 -2.55
N VAL A 74 -10.31 0.30 -2.03
CA VAL A 74 -9.04 0.36 -2.77
C VAL A 74 -8.23 -0.86 -2.40
N ASP A 75 -8.02 -1.76 -3.35
CA ASP A 75 -7.36 -3.06 -3.23
C ASP A 75 -8.03 -4.05 -2.24
N THR A 76 -7.75 -5.34 -2.40
CA THR A 76 -8.52 -6.41 -1.73
C THR A 76 -7.67 -7.41 -0.96
N LEU A 77 -6.36 -7.17 -0.86
CA LEU A 77 -5.41 -8.06 -0.21
C LEU A 77 -5.18 -9.39 -0.95
N ILE A 78 -4.39 -10.30 -0.33
CA ILE A 78 -3.77 -11.45 -0.99
C ILE A 78 -4.68 -12.68 -1.12
N SER A 79 -5.76 -12.77 -0.35
CA SER A 79 -6.55 -14.02 -0.29
C SER A 79 -7.99 -13.78 0.17
N ALA A 80 -8.86 -14.77 -0.07
CA ALA A 80 -10.22 -14.77 0.47
C ALA A 80 -10.25 -14.62 2.00
N LYS A 81 -9.29 -15.21 2.71
CA LYS A 81 -9.18 -15.10 4.18
C LYS A 81 -8.93 -13.66 4.62
N GLU A 82 -7.96 -13.00 4.01
CA GLU A 82 -7.60 -11.62 4.35
C GLU A 82 -8.69 -10.64 3.90
N ALA A 83 -9.29 -10.85 2.73
CA ALA A 83 -10.45 -10.08 2.27
C ALA A 83 -11.65 -10.17 3.22
N LYS A 84 -11.97 -11.37 3.73
CA LYS A 84 -13.05 -11.55 4.72
C LYS A 84 -12.75 -10.83 6.03
N ARG A 85 -11.48 -10.79 6.46
CA ARG A 85 -11.06 -10.00 7.63
C ARG A 85 -11.31 -8.51 7.35
N PHE A 86 -10.84 -8.02 6.20
CA PHE A 86 -11.01 -6.63 5.80
C PHE A 86 -12.49 -6.23 5.70
N ILE A 87 -13.36 -7.08 5.12
CA ILE A 87 -14.81 -6.83 5.05
C ILE A 87 -15.43 -6.70 6.45
N ARG A 88 -15.03 -7.54 7.42
CA ARG A 88 -15.51 -7.39 8.81
C ARG A 88 -15.11 -6.05 9.42
N ASP A 89 -13.89 -5.61 9.17
CA ASP A 89 -13.39 -4.32 9.68
C ASP A 89 -14.09 -3.14 8.99
N ILE A 90 -14.45 -3.27 7.71
CA ILE A 90 -15.29 -2.28 6.99
C ILE A 90 -16.66 -2.17 7.65
N HIS A 91 -17.31 -3.31 7.93
CA HIS A 91 -18.63 -3.31 8.58
C HIS A 91 -18.61 -2.81 10.02
N ALA A 92 -17.45 -2.85 10.71
CA ALA A 92 -17.30 -2.23 12.02
C ALA A 92 -17.28 -0.68 11.95
N VAL A 93 -17.03 -0.11 10.77
CA VAL A 93 -16.96 1.34 10.54
C VAL A 93 -18.24 1.87 9.86
N SER A 94 -18.88 1.09 8.98
CA SER A 94 -20.04 1.53 8.22
C SER A 94 -20.90 0.35 7.74
N ASP A 95 -22.23 0.51 7.88
CA ASP A 95 -23.23 -0.46 7.38
C ASP A 95 -23.62 -0.21 5.91
N LYS A 96 -23.01 0.80 5.24
CA LYS A 96 -23.29 1.09 3.84
C LYS A 96 -22.84 -0.05 2.92
N PRO A 97 -23.52 -0.26 1.78
CA PRO A 97 -23.12 -1.30 0.84
C PRO A 97 -21.76 -0.99 0.21
N ILE A 98 -20.92 -2.02 0.04
CA ILE A 98 -19.70 -1.93 -0.74
C ILE A 98 -20.09 -1.99 -2.22
N LYS A 99 -20.02 -0.85 -2.93
CA LYS A 99 -20.44 -0.74 -4.33
C LYS A 99 -19.31 -0.99 -5.32
N TYR A 100 -18.11 -0.54 -4.98
CA TYR A 100 -16.97 -0.56 -5.88
C TYR A 100 -15.73 -1.12 -5.20
N VAL A 101 -14.95 -1.85 -5.97
CA VAL A 101 -13.54 -2.17 -5.70
C VAL A 101 -12.73 -1.54 -6.82
N VAL A 102 -11.66 -0.86 -6.48
CA VAL A 102 -10.66 -0.37 -7.43
C VAL A 102 -9.37 -1.11 -7.16
N ASN A 103 -8.88 -1.88 -8.13
CA ASN A 103 -7.55 -2.46 -8.06
C ASN A 103 -6.54 -1.46 -8.60
N THR A 104 -5.56 -1.10 -7.78
CA THR A 104 -4.49 -0.16 -8.16
C THR A 104 -3.57 -0.76 -9.22
N HIS A 105 -3.34 -2.06 -9.15
CA HIS A 105 -2.60 -2.85 -10.13
C HIS A 105 -2.90 -4.35 -9.96
N TYR A 106 -2.32 -5.22 -10.83
CA TYR A 106 -2.72 -6.63 -10.94
C TYR A 106 -2.06 -7.60 -9.96
N HIS A 107 -1.11 -7.20 -9.12
CA HIS A 107 -0.39 -8.14 -8.23
C HIS A 107 -1.30 -8.82 -7.22
N LEU A 108 -0.86 -10.01 -6.77
CA LEU A 108 -1.67 -10.93 -5.97
C LEU A 108 -2.11 -10.34 -4.63
N ASP A 109 -1.26 -9.57 -3.99
CA ASP A 109 -1.49 -8.95 -2.69
C ASP A 109 -2.43 -7.72 -2.74
N HIS A 110 -2.85 -7.31 -3.94
CA HIS A 110 -3.81 -6.25 -4.19
C HIS A 110 -5.13 -6.73 -4.80
N THR A 111 -5.15 -7.94 -5.40
CA THR A 111 -6.30 -8.38 -6.22
C THR A 111 -6.91 -9.72 -5.84
N PHE A 112 -6.20 -10.61 -5.13
CA PHE A 112 -6.67 -11.99 -4.92
C PHE A 112 -7.83 -12.11 -3.93
N GLY A 113 -8.15 -11.03 -3.20
CA GLY A 113 -9.37 -10.92 -2.40
C GLY A 113 -10.63 -10.51 -3.19
N ASN A 114 -10.52 -10.17 -4.48
CA ASN A 114 -11.62 -9.65 -5.31
C ASN A 114 -12.91 -10.50 -5.22
N SER A 115 -12.78 -11.82 -5.16
CA SER A 115 -13.92 -12.74 -5.13
C SER A 115 -14.85 -12.50 -3.94
N GLU A 116 -14.33 -12.13 -2.78
CA GLU A 116 -15.15 -11.91 -1.58
C GLU A 116 -15.98 -10.61 -1.69
N PHE A 117 -15.43 -9.60 -2.35
CA PHE A 117 -16.15 -8.36 -2.62
C PHE A 117 -17.19 -8.52 -3.76
N GLN A 118 -16.85 -9.31 -4.80
CA GLN A 118 -17.81 -9.64 -5.85
C GLN A 118 -19.03 -10.38 -5.30
N LYS A 119 -18.86 -11.29 -4.34
CA LYS A 119 -19.97 -11.99 -3.65
C LYS A 119 -20.93 -11.04 -2.94
N LEU A 120 -20.46 -9.84 -2.55
CA LEU A 120 -21.28 -8.76 -1.98
C LEU A 120 -21.94 -7.87 -3.04
N GLY A 121 -21.71 -8.14 -4.33
CA GLY A 121 -22.26 -7.37 -5.44
C GLY A 121 -21.40 -6.16 -5.85
N ALA A 122 -20.18 -6.03 -5.35
CA ALA A 122 -19.27 -4.94 -5.71
C ALA A 122 -18.83 -5.05 -7.17
N ILE A 123 -18.79 -3.92 -7.88
CA ILE A 123 -18.23 -3.77 -9.23
C ILE A 123 -16.72 -3.59 -9.11
N ILE A 124 -15.94 -4.43 -9.78
CA ILE A 124 -14.48 -4.38 -9.74
C ILE A 124 -13.99 -3.58 -10.94
N ILE A 125 -13.14 -2.58 -10.67
CA ILE A 125 -12.62 -1.60 -11.62
C ILE A 125 -11.09 -1.66 -11.63
N SER A 126 -10.48 -1.62 -12.81
CA SER A 126 -9.02 -1.48 -12.96
C SER A 126 -8.66 -0.75 -14.26
N HIS A 127 -7.35 -0.49 -14.44
CA HIS A 127 -6.84 -0.14 -15.77
C HIS A 127 -6.96 -1.35 -16.73
N THR A 128 -7.25 -1.07 -18.00
CA THR A 128 -7.44 -2.13 -19.02
C THR A 128 -6.23 -3.07 -19.12
N ILE A 129 -5.02 -2.53 -19.15
CA ILE A 129 -3.78 -3.32 -19.25
C ILE A 129 -3.64 -4.27 -18.03
N ASP A 130 -3.91 -3.81 -16.82
CA ASP A 130 -3.78 -4.64 -15.62
C ASP A 130 -4.81 -5.77 -15.58
N LYS A 131 -6.04 -5.53 -16.06
CA LYS A 131 -7.01 -6.62 -16.29
C LYS A 131 -6.45 -7.68 -17.25
N GLU A 132 -5.93 -7.27 -18.40
CA GLU A 132 -5.37 -8.19 -19.40
C GLU A 132 -4.19 -9.00 -18.84
N ILE A 133 -3.34 -8.38 -18.00
CA ILE A 133 -2.23 -9.08 -17.36
C ILE A 133 -2.74 -10.06 -16.30
N LEU A 134 -3.73 -9.65 -15.49
CA LEU A 134 -4.36 -10.54 -14.50
C LEU A 134 -5.03 -11.76 -15.18
N GLU A 135 -5.70 -11.56 -16.32
CA GLU A 135 -6.28 -12.66 -17.12
C GLU A 135 -5.21 -13.63 -17.62
N LYS A 136 -4.05 -13.13 -18.03
CA LYS A 136 -2.94 -13.97 -18.52
C LYS A 136 -2.19 -14.69 -17.40
N LYS A 137 -1.97 -14.03 -16.26
CA LYS A 137 -1.05 -14.51 -15.21
C LYS A 137 -1.77 -15.01 -13.95
N GLY A 138 -2.96 -14.48 -13.60
CA GLY A 138 -3.57 -14.65 -12.28
C GLY A 138 -3.81 -16.11 -11.87
N ALA A 139 -4.40 -16.92 -12.74
CA ALA A 139 -4.64 -18.34 -12.45
C ALA A 139 -3.33 -19.14 -12.23
N LEU A 140 -2.30 -18.85 -13.03
CA LEU A 140 -0.99 -19.49 -12.86
C LEU A 140 -0.29 -19.02 -11.58
N THR A 141 -0.38 -17.74 -11.25
CA THR A 141 0.15 -17.17 -10.00
C THR A 141 -0.52 -17.82 -8.79
N LEU A 142 -1.85 -17.96 -8.80
CA LEU A 142 -2.57 -18.64 -7.72
C LEU A 142 -2.14 -20.12 -7.60
N LYS A 143 -2.04 -20.84 -8.71
CA LYS A 143 -1.57 -22.23 -8.73
C LYS A 143 -0.16 -22.37 -8.14
N ASN A 144 0.68 -21.38 -8.34
CA ASN A 144 2.07 -21.36 -7.90
C ASN A 144 2.30 -20.51 -6.61
N ALA A 145 1.25 -20.25 -5.85
CA ALA A 145 1.31 -19.41 -4.64
C ALA A 145 2.37 -19.87 -3.63
N GLY A 146 2.70 -21.15 -3.60
CA GLY A 146 3.80 -21.70 -2.79
C GLY A 146 5.16 -21.10 -3.08
N GLN A 147 5.42 -20.59 -4.30
CA GLN A 147 6.67 -19.91 -4.65
C GLN A 147 6.83 -18.56 -3.93
N TYR A 148 5.72 -18.00 -3.46
CA TYR A 148 5.67 -16.78 -2.67
C TYR A 148 5.58 -17.05 -1.16
N GLY A 149 5.76 -18.32 -0.72
CA GLY A 149 5.67 -18.70 0.69
C GLY A 149 4.24 -18.84 1.24
N LEU A 150 3.24 -18.90 0.35
CA LEU A 150 1.84 -19.09 0.71
C LEU A 150 1.48 -20.58 0.72
N THR A 151 0.82 -21.04 1.76
CA THR A 151 0.35 -22.43 1.86
C THR A 151 -1.02 -22.61 1.20
N VAL A 152 -1.41 -23.86 0.93
CA VAL A 152 -2.76 -24.19 0.48
C VAL A 152 -3.83 -23.62 1.43
N LYS A 153 -3.57 -23.66 2.74
CA LYS A 153 -4.47 -23.11 3.76
C LYS A 153 -4.57 -21.58 3.70
N ASP A 154 -3.48 -20.90 3.38
CA ASP A 154 -3.51 -19.42 3.23
C ASP A 154 -4.38 -19.00 2.04
N MET A 155 -4.40 -19.82 0.99
CA MET A 155 -5.14 -19.57 -0.25
C MET A 155 -6.49 -20.28 -0.33
N GLU A 156 -6.94 -20.90 0.77
CA GLU A 156 -8.23 -21.59 0.81
C GLU A 156 -9.38 -20.68 0.39
N ALA A 157 -10.26 -21.18 -0.49
CA ALA A 157 -11.38 -20.45 -1.09
C ALA A 157 -11.00 -19.16 -1.87
N THR A 158 -9.72 -18.96 -2.17
CA THR A 158 -9.27 -17.84 -3.01
C THR A 158 -9.53 -18.19 -4.47
N GLU A 159 -10.28 -17.33 -5.16
CA GLU A 159 -10.64 -17.45 -6.58
C GLU A 159 -10.21 -16.17 -7.30
N ILE A 160 -9.68 -16.32 -8.52
CA ILE A 160 -9.33 -15.16 -9.33
C ILE A 160 -10.60 -14.60 -9.97
N VAL A 161 -10.89 -13.36 -9.64
CA VAL A 161 -11.98 -12.58 -10.23
C VAL A 161 -11.41 -11.37 -10.94
N TYR A 162 -11.79 -11.22 -12.18
CA TYR A 162 -11.30 -10.15 -13.05
C TYR A 162 -12.17 -8.89 -12.95
N PRO A 163 -11.57 -7.70 -13.12
CA PRO A 163 -12.33 -6.46 -13.22
C PRO A 163 -13.38 -6.50 -14.34
N THR A 164 -14.60 -6.04 -14.03
CA THR A 164 -15.72 -5.98 -14.98
C THR A 164 -15.84 -4.62 -15.66
N VAL A 165 -15.28 -3.58 -15.04
CA VAL A 165 -15.19 -2.23 -15.60
C VAL A 165 -13.72 -1.85 -15.75
N THR A 166 -13.34 -1.32 -16.91
CA THR A 166 -11.96 -0.87 -17.17
C THR A 166 -11.93 0.51 -17.80
N PHE A 167 -10.77 1.19 -17.65
CA PHE A 167 -10.51 2.48 -18.26
C PHE A 167 -9.03 2.62 -18.66
N ASN A 168 -8.70 3.64 -19.48
CA ASN A 168 -7.35 3.82 -20.05
C ASN A 168 -6.69 5.17 -19.72
N GLY A 169 -7.34 6.04 -18.99
CA GLY A 169 -6.80 7.37 -18.70
C GLY A 169 -7.25 7.85 -17.32
N THR A 170 -8.34 8.58 -17.30
CA THR A 170 -8.96 9.07 -16.06
C THR A 170 -10.40 8.61 -16.00
N MET A 171 -10.84 8.16 -14.82
CA MET A 171 -12.24 7.90 -14.54
C MET A 171 -12.62 8.63 -13.23
N GLU A 172 -13.79 9.25 -13.22
CA GLU A 172 -14.35 9.86 -12.03
C GLU A 172 -15.50 8.99 -11.49
N ILE A 173 -15.55 8.79 -10.20
CA ILE A 173 -16.63 8.10 -9.49
C ILE A 173 -17.18 9.06 -8.44
N ASP A 174 -18.49 9.36 -8.51
CA ASP A 174 -19.21 10.02 -7.42
C ASP A 174 -19.90 8.97 -6.54
N LEU A 175 -19.59 9.00 -5.24
CA LEU A 175 -20.19 8.12 -4.22
C LEU A 175 -21.35 8.80 -3.48
N GLY A 176 -22.02 9.76 -4.12
CA GLY A 176 -23.05 10.59 -3.47
C GLY A 176 -22.42 11.69 -2.63
N GLY A 177 -21.82 12.67 -3.31
CA GLY A 177 -21.15 13.82 -2.70
C GLY A 177 -19.70 13.57 -2.25
N GLN A 178 -19.12 12.43 -2.57
CA GLN A 178 -17.69 12.17 -2.44
C GLN A 178 -17.12 11.80 -3.80
N ARG A 179 -16.41 12.74 -4.41
CA ARG A 179 -15.68 12.53 -5.67
C ARG A 179 -14.41 11.72 -5.45
N VAL A 180 -14.18 10.74 -6.33
CA VAL A 180 -12.98 9.93 -6.40
C VAL A 180 -12.47 9.88 -7.83
N ASP A 181 -11.23 10.33 -8.05
CA ASP A 181 -10.57 10.32 -9.35
C ASP A 181 -9.63 9.12 -9.44
N LEU A 182 -9.82 8.27 -10.44
CA LEU A 182 -8.91 7.20 -10.80
C LEU A 182 -8.00 7.73 -11.92
N LEU A 183 -6.68 7.73 -11.69
CA LEU A 183 -5.74 8.40 -12.58
C LEU A 183 -4.67 7.42 -13.08
N TYR A 184 -4.59 7.22 -14.39
CA TYR A 184 -3.44 6.60 -15.03
C TYR A 184 -2.45 7.68 -15.44
N LYS A 185 -1.19 7.58 -15.04
CA LYS A 185 -0.13 8.54 -15.32
C LYS A 185 1.00 7.97 -16.19
N GLY A 186 0.86 6.75 -16.65
CA GLY A 186 1.84 6.01 -17.44
C GLY A 186 2.37 4.78 -16.75
N ALA A 187 3.10 3.96 -17.49
CA ALA A 187 3.76 2.78 -16.97
C ALA A 187 4.70 3.13 -15.81
N SER A 188 4.61 2.36 -14.72
CA SER A 188 5.38 2.62 -13.50
C SER A 188 5.75 1.31 -12.81
N HIS A 189 5.18 0.99 -11.63
CA HIS A 189 5.36 -0.29 -10.96
C HIS A 189 4.85 -1.49 -11.79
N THR A 190 3.72 -1.30 -12.47
CA THR A 190 3.23 -2.13 -13.59
C THR A 190 2.90 -1.24 -14.79
N GLU A 191 2.62 -1.87 -15.94
CA GLU A 191 2.20 -1.12 -17.14
C GLU A 191 0.87 -0.39 -16.95
N GLY A 192 -0.02 -0.90 -16.08
CA GLY A 192 -1.36 -0.35 -15.84
C GLY A 192 -1.59 0.20 -14.44
N SER A 193 -0.54 0.41 -13.63
CA SER A 193 -0.70 0.97 -12.28
C SER A 193 -1.41 2.32 -12.26
N ILE A 194 -2.41 2.45 -11.38
CA ILE A 194 -3.22 3.64 -11.23
C ILE A 194 -3.16 4.23 -9.83
N LEU A 195 -3.62 5.45 -9.72
CA LEU A 195 -3.78 6.21 -8.49
C LEU A 195 -5.26 6.38 -8.18
N VAL A 196 -5.62 6.40 -6.90
CA VAL A 196 -6.96 6.78 -6.44
C VAL A 196 -6.85 8.07 -5.65
N TYR A 197 -7.37 9.16 -6.20
CA TYR A 197 -7.21 10.50 -5.66
C TYR A 197 -8.55 11.10 -5.22
N LEU A 198 -8.56 11.67 -4.03
CA LEU A 198 -9.69 12.40 -3.45
C LEU A 198 -9.34 13.89 -3.39
N PRO A 199 -9.69 14.69 -4.40
CA PRO A 199 -9.28 16.09 -4.50
C PRO A 199 -9.76 16.92 -3.31
N ASP A 200 -11.00 16.75 -2.88
CA ASP A 200 -11.61 17.50 -1.77
C ASP A 200 -10.97 17.22 -0.41
N LYS A 201 -10.39 16.04 -0.24
CA LYS A 201 -9.72 15.60 0.99
C LYS A 201 -8.19 15.68 0.89
N LYS A 202 -7.65 15.91 -0.32
CA LYS A 202 -6.21 15.88 -0.64
C LYS A 202 -5.54 14.57 -0.20
N VAL A 203 -6.26 13.45 -0.36
CA VAL A 203 -5.81 12.10 -0.04
C VAL A 203 -5.52 11.35 -1.32
N LEU A 204 -4.41 10.62 -1.34
CA LEU A 204 -3.96 9.85 -2.49
C LEU A 204 -3.60 8.43 -2.07
N PHE A 205 -4.23 7.42 -2.68
CA PHE A 205 -3.77 6.04 -2.64
C PHE A 205 -2.93 5.79 -3.90
N THR A 206 -1.74 5.29 -3.72
CA THR A 206 -0.78 5.14 -4.82
C THR A 206 -0.63 3.70 -5.30
N GLY A 207 -1.17 2.72 -4.55
CA GLY A 207 -0.70 1.35 -4.73
C GLY A 207 0.83 1.31 -4.71
N ASP A 208 1.40 0.38 -5.39
CA ASP A 208 2.84 0.11 -5.43
C ASP A 208 3.67 1.12 -6.25
N ILE A 209 3.03 2.20 -6.71
CA ILE A 209 3.79 3.37 -7.20
C ILE A 209 4.62 3.98 -6.06
N LEU A 210 4.20 3.82 -4.80
CA LEU A 210 4.98 4.23 -3.64
C LEU A 210 5.15 3.07 -2.65
N PHE A 211 6.42 2.83 -2.26
CA PHE A 211 6.82 2.01 -1.13
C PHE A 211 7.50 2.89 -0.10
N THR A 212 7.04 2.87 1.13
CA THR A 212 7.64 3.65 2.21
C THR A 212 8.27 2.73 3.23
N ASN A 213 9.58 2.87 3.43
CA ASN A 213 10.38 2.02 4.32
C ASN A 213 10.48 0.53 3.90
N TYR A 214 10.10 0.22 2.66
CA TYR A 214 10.22 -1.10 2.01
C TYR A 214 11.12 -1.02 0.79
N HIS A 215 11.91 -2.07 0.52
CA HIS A 215 12.50 -2.25 -0.80
C HIS A 215 11.40 -2.58 -1.81
N PRO A 216 11.26 -1.84 -2.92
CA PRO A 216 10.19 -2.07 -3.87
C PRO A 216 10.41 -3.34 -4.70
N TYR A 217 9.33 -4.02 -5.10
CA TYR A 217 9.38 -4.99 -6.17
C TYR A 217 9.40 -4.24 -7.51
N MET A 218 10.43 -4.45 -8.32
CA MET A 218 10.67 -3.68 -9.55
C MET A 218 10.59 -4.54 -10.82
N ALA A 219 10.42 -5.86 -10.69
CA ALA A 219 10.59 -6.80 -11.79
C ALA A 219 9.65 -6.53 -12.98
N ASP A 220 8.41 -6.14 -12.73
CA ASP A 220 7.40 -5.84 -13.76
C ASP A 220 7.35 -4.33 -14.14
N GLY A 221 8.12 -3.47 -13.44
CA GLY A 221 8.05 -2.02 -13.58
C GLY A 221 8.90 -1.45 -14.73
N ASP A 222 8.51 -0.29 -15.22
CA ASP A 222 9.33 0.60 -16.04
C ASP A 222 9.96 1.68 -15.15
N ILE A 223 11.23 1.54 -14.81
CA ILE A 223 11.91 2.44 -13.85
C ILE A 223 11.88 3.89 -14.34
N LYS A 224 12.06 4.12 -15.63
CA LYS A 224 12.06 5.47 -16.22
C LYS A 224 10.67 6.10 -16.15
N GLY A 225 9.65 5.37 -16.57
CA GLY A 225 8.26 5.79 -16.45
C GLY A 225 7.88 6.01 -14.99
N TRP A 226 8.28 5.10 -14.10
CA TRP A 226 7.99 5.17 -12.67
C TRP A 226 8.57 6.43 -12.02
N THR A 227 9.84 6.77 -12.29
CA THR A 227 10.45 8.01 -11.79
C THR A 227 9.77 9.26 -12.34
N SER A 228 9.28 9.22 -13.59
CA SER A 228 8.48 10.31 -14.19
C SER A 228 7.12 10.47 -13.48
N VAL A 229 6.41 9.37 -13.24
CA VAL A 229 5.15 9.38 -12.49
C VAL A 229 5.35 9.95 -11.09
N LEU A 230 6.39 9.51 -10.34
CA LEU A 230 6.69 10.06 -9.02
C LEU A 230 7.00 11.57 -9.07
N ALA A 231 7.68 12.05 -10.11
CA ALA A 231 7.91 13.48 -10.29
C ALA A 231 6.62 14.28 -10.53
N ASP A 232 5.62 13.69 -11.19
CA ASP A 232 4.31 14.31 -11.35
C ASP A 232 3.49 14.29 -10.06
N LEU A 233 3.60 13.22 -9.24
CA LEU A 233 2.94 13.18 -7.93
C LEU A 233 3.41 14.28 -6.99
N LEU A 234 4.69 14.68 -7.06
CA LEU A 234 5.22 15.78 -6.25
C LEU A 234 4.52 17.14 -6.54
N LYS A 235 3.93 17.30 -7.74
CA LYS A 235 3.21 18.51 -8.16
C LYS A 235 1.73 18.50 -7.74
N MET A 236 1.17 17.34 -7.37
CA MET A 236 -0.23 17.23 -6.95
C MET A 236 -0.48 17.91 -5.61
N ASP A 237 -1.70 18.42 -5.42
CA ASP A 237 -2.14 18.99 -4.13
C ASP A 237 -2.62 17.87 -3.20
N VAL A 238 -1.66 17.23 -2.52
CA VAL A 238 -1.90 16.09 -1.60
C VAL A 238 -1.33 16.39 -0.23
N VAL A 239 -2.05 15.94 0.80
CA VAL A 239 -1.66 16.07 2.22
C VAL A 239 -1.34 14.71 2.83
N SER A 240 -2.16 13.71 2.54
CA SER A 240 -1.97 12.34 3.04
C SER A 240 -1.84 11.36 1.88
N ILE A 241 -0.85 10.50 1.92
CA ILE A 241 -0.55 9.53 0.87
C ILE A 241 -0.54 8.14 1.49
N ILE A 242 -1.35 7.25 0.95
CA ILE A 242 -1.38 5.84 1.33
C ILE A 242 -0.58 5.08 0.27
N PRO A 243 0.63 4.60 0.61
CA PRO A 243 1.45 3.80 -0.29
C PRO A 243 0.88 2.39 -0.46
N GLY A 244 1.35 1.63 -1.43
CA GLY A 244 1.03 0.20 -1.52
C GLY A 244 1.59 -0.58 -0.34
N HIS A 245 2.78 -0.21 0.13
CA HIS A 245 3.42 -0.82 1.30
C HIS A 245 4.04 0.24 2.21
N GLY A 246 3.89 0.03 3.51
CA GLY A 246 4.48 0.88 4.55
C GLY A 246 3.49 1.90 5.15
N PRO A 247 3.97 2.78 6.02
CA PRO A 247 3.14 3.73 6.75
C PRO A 247 2.55 4.82 5.84
N VAL A 248 1.49 5.49 6.33
CA VAL A 248 0.96 6.71 5.71
C VAL A 248 2.08 7.71 5.50
N SER A 249 2.14 8.26 4.32
CA SER A 249 3.31 8.91 3.75
C SER A 249 3.03 10.37 3.37
N SER A 250 4.08 11.07 2.97
CA SER A 250 4.12 12.45 2.55
C SER A 250 4.83 12.62 1.20
N LYS A 251 4.90 13.84 0.68
CA LYS A 251 5.70 14.15 -0.51
C LYS A 251 7.19 13.86 -0.35
N LYS A 252 7.71 13.90 0.89
CA LYS A 252 9.09 13.51 1.16
C LYS A 252 9.34 12.05 0.76
N ASP A 253 8.41 11.16 1.09
CA ASP A 253 8.54 9.74 0.79
C ASP A 253 8.46 9.45 -0.71
N ILE A 254 7.69 10.25 -1.48
CA ILE A 254 7.71 10.22 -2.95
C ILE A 254 9.10 10.60 -3.49
N SER A 255 9.73 11.66 -2.96
CA SER A 255 11.08 12.06 -3.36
C SER A 255 12.09 10.96 -3.02
N ASP A 256 12.04 10.44 -1.79
CA ASP A 256 12.92 9.36 -1.32
C ASP A 256 12.79 8.08 -2.18
N MET A 257 11.57 7.75 -2.63
CA MET A 257 11.33 6.61 -3.52
C MET A 257 11.91 6.85 -4.92
N LYS A 258 11.71 8.05 -5.48
CA LYS A 258 12.25 8.42 -6.79
C LYS A 258 13.78 8.34 -6.79
N ASP A 259 14.41 8.86 -5.75
CA ASP A 259 15.87 8.85 -5.62
C ASP A 259 16.39 7.42 -5.40
N TYR A 260 15.65 6.60 -4.64
CA TYR A 260 15.95 5.17 -4.47
C TYR A 260 15.95 4.41 -5.80
N LEU A 261 14.90 4.58 -6.63
CA LEU A 261 14.80 3.90 -7.94
C LEU A 261 15.95 4.27 -8.84
N SER A 262 16.31 5.56 -8.89
CA SER A 262 17.41 6.07 -9.69
C SER A 262 18.77 5.51 -9.20
N ALA A 263 19.01 5.49 -7.91
CA ALA A 263 20.22 4.94 -7.30
C ALA A 263 20.33 3.42 -7.55
N PHE A 264 19.22 2.70 -7.40
CA PHE A 264 19.18 1.25 -7.65
C PHE A 264 19.53 0.94 -9.10
N ASP A 265 18.86 1.60 -10.06
CA ASP A 265 19.05 1.36 -11.49
C ASP A 265 20.49 1.63 -11.94
N MET A 266 21.03 2.76 -11.53
CA MET A 266 22.43 3.14 -11.84
C MET A 266 23.43 2.12 -11.26
N LYS A 267 23.27 1.79 -9.98
CA LYS A 267 24.24 0.91 -9.30
C LYS A 267 24.10 -0.55 -9.71
N ALA A 268 22.89 -1.06 -9.90
CA ALA A 268 22.66 -2.41 -10.39
C ALA A 268 23.20 -2.57 -11.82
N SER A 269 22.98 -1.61 -12.72
CA SER A 269 23.52 -1.60 -14.07
C SER A 269 25.06 -1.63 -14.06
N GLU A 270 25.70 -0.81 -13.21
CA GLU A 270 27.15 -0.80 -13.05
C GLU A 270 27.70 -2.17 -12.58
N LEU A 271 27.13 -2.72 -11.50
CA LEU A 271 27.60 -3.97 -10.90
C LEU A 271 27.37 -5.17 -11.84
N CYS A 272 26.18 -5.27 -12.45
CA CYS A 272 25.85 -6.34 -13.38
C CYS A 272 26.64 -6.27 -14.70
N SER A 273 27.18 -5.10 -15.07
CA SER A 273 28.11 -5.00 -16.20
C SER A 273 29.47 -5.66 -15.92
N LYS A 274 29.87 -5.71 -14.65
CA LYS A 274 31.21 -6.18 -14.19
C LYS A 274 31.18 -7.61 -13.67
N SER A 275 30.02 -8.09 -13.16
CA SER A 275 29.88 -9.40 -12.53
C SER A 275 28.51 -10.01 -12.82
N SER A 276 28.41 -11.34 -12.75
CA SER A 276 27.15 -12.10 -12.68
C SER A 276 26.98 -12.82 -11.33
N ASP A 277 27.90 -12.61 -10.40
CA ASP A 277 27.83 -13.17 -9.06
C ASP A 277 26.73 -12.42 -8.26
N MET A 278 25.61 -13.10 -8.02
CA MET A 278 24.44 -12.54 -7.35
C MET A 278 24.76 -12.08 -5.91
N ASP A 279 25.55 -12.83 -5.17
CA ASP A 279 25.83 -12.50 -3.77
C ASP A 279 26.76 -11.29 -3.66
N TYR A 280 27.73 -11.20 -4.54
CA TYR A 280 28.57 -10.00 -4.67
C TYR A 280 27.75 -8.76 -5.05
N ILE A 281 26.92 -8.86 -6.12
CA ILE A 281 26.10 -7.74 -6.59
C ILE A 281 25.13 -7.30 -5.49
N PHE A 282 24.45 -8.24 -4.84
CA PHE A 282 23.53 -7.94 -3.73
C PHE A 282 24.22 -7.23 -2.58
N ALA A 283 25.38 -7.72 -2.14
CA ALA A 283 26.11 -7.13 -1.02
C ALA A 283 26.56 -5.70 -1.32
N GLU A 284 27.11 -5.44 -2.51
CA GLU A 284 27.57 -4.11 -2.91
C GLU A 284 26.42 -3.14 -3.17
N LEU A 285 25.32 -3.63 -3.79
CA LEU A 285 24.13 -2.82 -4.00
C LEU A 285 23.50 -2.42 -2.67
N LYS A 286 23.31 -3.37 -1.75
CA LYS A 286 22.72 -3.11 -0.42
C LYS A 286 23.52 -2.07 0.39
N LYS A 287 24.86 -2.06 0.30
CA LYS A 287 25.71 -1.05 0.95
C LYS A 287 25.48 0.36 0.39
N SER A 288 25.11 0.48 -0.88
CA SER A 288 24.97 1.77 -1.56
C SER A 288 23.56 2.34 -1.51
N LEU A 289 22.55 1.52 -1.20
CA LEU A 289 21.15 1.95 -1.14
C LEU A 289 20.80 2.56 0.21
N PRO A 290 19.86 3.52 0.25
CA PRO A 290 19.25 3.96 1.49
C PRO A 290 18.64 2.79 2.25
N TYR A 291 18.79 2.79 3.57
CA TYR A 291 18.19 1.76 4.44
C TYR A 291 16.67 1.69 4.27
N ARG A 292 16.15 0.46 4.18
CA ARG A 292 14.73 0.13 4.25
C ARG A 292 14.57 -1.01 5.26
N ALA A 293 13.50 -0.97 6.06
CA ALA A 293 13.30 -1.96 7.12
C ALA A 293 12.86 -3.32 6.58
N GLU A 294 12.16 -3.34 5.45
CA GLU A 294 11.51 -4.53 4.91
C GLU A 294 11.87 -4.74 3.43
N GLY A 295 11.74 -5.99 2.95
CA GLY A 295 11.83 -6.33 1.53
C GLY A 295 13.24 -6.62 1.01
N ASP A 296 14.23 -6.87 1.84
CA ASP A 296 15.62 -7.20 1.41
C ASP A 296 15.69 -8.27 0.31
N GLY A 297 14.82 -9.30 0.40
CA GLY A 297 14.74 -10.36 -0.61
C GLY A 297 14.37 -9.87 -2.01
N LEU A 298 13.65 -8.75 -2.11
CA LEU A 298 13.24 -8.15 -3.38
C LEU A 298 14.41 -7.56 -4.14
N ILE A 299 15.49 -7.17 -3.47
CA ILE A 299 16.73 -6.70 -4.13
C ILE A 299 17.27 -7.78 -5.08
N LYS A 300 17.41 -9.03 -4.61
CA LYS A 300 17.88 -10.15 -5.45
C LYS A 300 16.90 -10.45 -6.59
N ALA A 301 15.60 -10.44 -6.32
CA ALA A 301 14.57 -10.65 -7.34
C ALA A 301 14.64 -9.59 -8.44
N ASN A 302 14.83 -8.33 -8.08
CA ASN A 302 14.99 -7.22 -9.02
C ASN A 302 16.26 -7.35 -9.87
N ILE A 303 17.41 -7.67 -9.24
CA ILE A 303 18.67 -7.92 -9.96
C ILE A 303 18.48 -9.03 -10.99
N GLN A 304 17.92 -10.17 -10.58
CA GLN A 304 17.72 -11.34 -11.44
C GLN A 304 16.81 -11.03 -12.62
N SER A 305 15.68 -10.34 -12.38
CA SER A 305 14.66 -10.13 -13.41
C SER A 305 15.03 -9.02 -14.41
N LYS A 306 15.69 -7.95 -13.95
CA LYS A 306 15.93 -6.77 -14.80
C LYS A 306 17.32 -6.67 -15.39
N TYR A 307 18.34 -7.18 -14.70
CA TYR A 307 19.72 -6.91 -15.09
C TYR A 307 20.51 -8.15 -15.52
N LEU A 308 20.13 -9.35 -15.02
CA LEU A 308 20.82 -10.58 -15.38
C LEU A 308 20.08 -11.42 -16.44
N ARG A 309 18.75 -11.38 -16.50
CA ARG A 309 17.97 -12.11 -17.54
C ARG A 309 18.24 -11.59 -18.95
N THR A 310 18.47 -10.29 -19.12
CA THR A 310 18.73 -9.69 -20.43
C THR A 310 20.04 -10.15 -21.07
N LYS A 311 20.99 -10.71 -20.30
CA LYS A 311 22.24 -11.28 -20.83
C LYS A 311 22.07 -12.68 -21.44
N ASN A 312 21.03 -13.43 -21.04
CA ASN A 312 20.81 -14.80 -21.49
C ASN A 312 19.81 -14.92 -22.68
N SER A 313 19.18 -13.84 -23.09
CA SER A 313 18.23 -13.79 -24.22
C SER A 313 18.86 -13.30 -25.53
N GLY A 314 20.17 -13.07 -25.57
CA GLY A 314 20.93 -12.57 -26.71
C GLY A 314 21.99 -13.55 -27.26
N SER A 315 21.89 -14.86 -26.96
CA SER A 315 22.75 -15.91 -27.52
C SER A 315 21.97 -16.95 -28.29
#